data_947fcb29f5761f30692c2233bb313a6b
#
_entry.id   947fcb29f5761f30692c2233bb313a6b
#
_cell.length_a   1.000
_cell.length_b   1.000
_cell.length_c   1.000
_cell.angle_alpha   90.00
_cell.angle_beta   90.00
_cell.angle_gamma   90.00
#
_symmetry.space_group_name_H-M   'P 1'
#
loop_
_entity.id
_entity.type
_entity.pdbx_description
1 polymer ?
#
loop_
_entity_poly.entity_id
_entity_poly.type
_entity_poly.pdbx_seq_one_letter_code
_entity_poly.pdbx_strand_id
1 'polypeptide(L)'
;MARMKTFFIYFLLIVLFFIYSQIMIYIGVRTTYKDKDVEIETTIPMEAQVKATSVNGIANVKIKNTTDKDIEGKYIKLECYSKHDTLMGTKYIQINQIGENEEKEFEIEFKYNEVEKAIITIVDEMPSSN
;
A
#
# COMPACT_ATOMS: atom_id res chain seq x y z
N MET A 1 40.16 -1.43 41.67
CA MET A 1 39.72 -0.65 40.54
C MET A 1 39.13 -1.47 39.40
N ALA A 2 39.31 -2.79 39.44
CA ALA A 2 38.64 -3.68 38.46
C ALA A 2 37.11 -3.54 38.52
N ARG A 3 36.51 -3.23 39.68
CA ARG A 3 35.07 -3.07 39.83
C ARG A 3 34.50 -1.87 39.04
N MET A 4 35.25 -0.79 38.92
CA MET A 4 34.81 0.39 38.19
C MET A 4 34.82 0.15 36.71
N LYS A 5 35.80 -0.57 36.19
CA LYS A 5 35.85 -0.93 34.77
C LYS A 5 34.71 -1.86 34.40
N THR A 6 34.41 -2.85 35.23
CA THR A 6 33.30 -3.78 34.98
C THR A 6 31.96 -3.05 34.99
N PHE A 7 31.75 -2.15 35.97
CA PHE A 7 30.55 -1.33 36.07
C PHE A 7 30.38 -0.46 34.81
N PHE A 8 31.48 0.15 34.34
CA PHE A 8 31.46 1.01 33.19
C PHE A 8 31.08 0.22 31.92
N ILE A 9 31.60 -0.99 31.78
CA ILE A 9 31.29 -1.88 30.66
C ILE A 9 29.80 -2.23 30.65
N TYR A 10 29.23 -2.61 31.80
CA TYR A 10 27.80 -2.92 31.90
C TYR A 10 26.94 -1.70 31.61
N PHE A 11 27.32 -0.54 32.11
CA PHE A 11 26.62 0.69 31.86
C PHE A 11 26.62 1.01 30.35
N LEU A 12 27.76 0.86 29.70
CA LEU A 12 27.92 1.08 28.27
C LEU A 12 26.99 0.13 27.46
N LEU A 13 26.94 -1.17 27.83
CA LEU A 13 26.09 -2.15 27.17
C LEU A 13 24.61 -1.78 27.33
N ILE A 14 24.18 -1.31 28.48
CA ILE A 14 22.81 -0.89 28.73
C ILE A 14 22.46 0.30 27.81
N VAL A 15 23.36 1.29 27.74
CA VAL A 15 23.15 2.46 26.87
C VAL A 15 23.06 2.06 25.40
N LEU A 16 23.95 1.19 24.94
CA LEU A 16 23.93 0.70 23.56
C LEU A 16 22.65 -0.06 23.26
N PHE A 17 22.20 -0.91 24.17
CA PHE A 17 20.94 -1.64 24.00
C PHE A 17 19.76 -0.68 23.91
N PHE A 18 19.73 0.36 24.74
CA PHE A 18 18.67 1.37 24.73
C PHE A 18 18.64 2.10 23.40
N ILE A 19 19.80 2.55 22.89
CA ILE A 19 19.92 3.22 21.59
C ILE A 19 19.45 2.30 20.47
N TYR A 20 19.88 1.04 20.47
CA TYR A 20 19.48 0.05 19.48
C TYR A 20 17.96 -0.13 19.47
N SER A 21 17.34 -0.24 20.65
CA SER A 21 15.89 -0.37 20.79
C SER A 21 15.15 0.82 20.19
N GLN A 22 15.63 2.03 20.40
CA GLN A 22 15.02 3.24 19.84
C GLN A 22 15.10 3.25 18.32
N ILE A 23 16.24 2.85 17.76
CA ILE A 23 16.42 2.76 16.31
C ILE A 23 15.47 1.72 15.73
N MET A 24 15.33 0.56 16.33
CA MET A 24 14.45 -0.50 15.84
C MET A 24 12.99 -0.10 15.89
N ILE A 25 12.56 0.60 16.95
CA ILE A 25 11.20 1.13 17.05
C ILE A 25 10.95 2.14 15.94
N TYR A 26 11.88 3.05 15.70
CA TYR A 26 11.75 4.06 14.65
C TYR A 26 11.61 3.43 13.27
N ILE A 27 12.46 2.45 12.93
CA ILE A 27 12.40 1.73 11.67
C ILE A 27 11.07 0.99 11.53
N GLY A 28 10.63 0.29 12.59
CA GLY A 28 9.37 -0.44 12.59
C GLY A 28 8.16 0.46 12.35
N VAL A 29 8.13 1.64 12.96
CA VAL A 29 7.05 2.61 12.75
C VAL A 29 7.02 3.10 11.30
N ARG A 30 8.19 3.35 10.70
CA ARG A 30 8.27 3.85 9.34
C ARG A 30 7.93 2.80 8.28
N THR A 31 8.24 1.52 8.54
CA THR A 31 8.06 0.45 7.57
C THR A 31 6.82 -0.40 7.80
N THR A 32 6.08 -0.15 8.87
CA THR A 32 4.85 -0.90 9.15
C THR A 32 3.72 -0.43 8.25
N TYR A 33 3.07 -1.37 7.58
CA TYR A 33 1.92 -1.08 6.73
C TYR A 33 0.73 -0.69 7.58
N LYS A 34 0.07 0.41 7.21
CA LYS A 34 -1.13 0.91 7.86
C LYS A 34 -2.24 1.03 6.84
N ASP A 35 -3.47 0.77 7.26
CA ASP A 35 -4.63 0.94 6.40
C ASP A 35 -4.80 2.40 6.01
N LYS A 36 -5.07 2.63 4.74
CA LYS A 36 -5.30 3.96 4.18
C LYS A 36 -6.71 4.06 3.64
N ASP A 37 -7.20 5.27 3.47
CA ASP A 37 -8.54 5.51 2.93
C ASP A 37 -8.60 5.10 1.47
N VAL A 38 -9.70 4.44 1.10
CA VAL A 38 -9.93 4.00 -0.27
C VAL A 38 -11.30 4.49 -0.71
N GLU A 39 -11.35 5.14 -1.87
CA GLU A 39 -12.58 5.56 -2.51
C GLU A 39 -12.74 4.77 -3.81
N ILE A 40 -13.90 4.15 -4.00
CA ILE A 40 -14.19 3.36 -5.19
C ILE A 40 -15.20 4.12 -6.04
N GLU A 41 -14.77 4.52 -7.24
CA GLU A 41 -15.59 5.29 -8.19
C GLU A 41 -15.96 4.44 -9.40
N THR A 42 -16.73 3.38 -9.18
CA THR A 42 -17.22 2.51 -10.26
C THR A 42 -18.53 1.86 -9.84
N THR A 43 -19.33 1.49 -10.82
CA THR A 43 -20.58 0.75 -10.60
C THR A 43 -20.36 -0.76 -10.50
N ILE A 44 -19.18 -1.24 -10.85
CA ILE A 44 -18.83 -2.65 -10.76
C ILE A 44 -18.61 -3.02 -9.29
N PRO A 45 -19.29 -4.06 -8.77
CA PRO A 45 -19.09 -4.47 -7.37
C PRO A 45 -17.65 -4.86 -7.10
N MET A 46 -17.01 -4.20 -6.13
CA MET A 46 -15.66 -4.55 -5.74
C MET A 46 -15.40 -4.20 -4.27
N GLU A 47 -14.43 -4.89 -3.71
CA GLU A 47 -13.88 -4.58 -2.41
C GLU A 47 -12.41 -4.23 -2.58
N ALA A 48 -11.94 -3.24 -1.86
CA ALA A 48 -10.55 -2.83 -1.96
C ALA A 48 -10.01 -2.44 -0.60
N GLN A 49 -8.73 -2.77 -0.41
CA GLN A 49 -8.01 -2.39 0.79
C GLN A 49 -6.63 -1.88 0.37
N VAL A 50 -6.24 -0.73 0.89
CA VAL A 50 -4.93 -0.16 0.63
C VAL A 50 -4.18 -0.05 1.95
N LYS A 51 -2.97 -0.59 1.95
CA LYS A 51 -2.04 -0.50 3.08
C LYS A 51 -0.76 0.14 2.58
N ALA A 52 -0.23 1.07 3.35
CA ALA A 52 0.97 1.76 2.95
C ALA A 52 1.89 2.05 4.13
N THR A 53 3.18 2.08 3.81
CA THR A 53 4.20 2.65 4.69
C THR A 53 4.46 4.08 4.26
N SER A 54 5.47 4.73 4.83
CA SER A 54 5.87 6.07 4.40
C SER A 54 6.54 6.10 3.03
N VAL A 55 6.92 4.96 2.47
CA VAL A 55 7.71 4.88 1.24
C VAL A 55 7.10 4.02 0.13
N ASN A 56 6.14 3.16 0.45
CA ASN A 56 5.51 2.27 -0.52
C ASN A 56 4.13 1.84 -0.04
N GLY A 57 3.45 1.02 -0.84
CA GLY A 57 2.19 0.47 -0.43
C GLY A 57 1.71 -0.64 -1.35
N ILE A 58 0.61 -1.25 -0.95
CA ILE A 58 -0.04 -2.34 -1.67
C ILE A 58 -1.55 -2.10 -1.65
N ALA A 59 -2.16 -2.19 -2.83
CA ALA A 59 -3.62 -2.17 -2.95
C ALA A 59 -4.09 -3.57 -3.33
N ASN A 60 -5.01 -4.12 -2.55
CA ASN A 60 -5.67 -5.38 -2.85
C ASN A 60 -7.09 -5.09 -3.30
N VAL A 61 -7.42 -5.50 -4.51
CA VAL A 61 -8.70 -5.23 -5.13
C VAL A 61 -9.37 -6.56 -5.47
N LYS A 62 -10.61 -6.73 -5.05
CA LYS A 62 -11.40 -7.92 -5.30
C LYS A 62 -12.63 -7.53 -6.10
N ILE A 63 -12.75 -8.04 -7.32
CA ILE A 63 -13.85 -7.70 -8.23
C ILE A 63 -14.72 -8.93 -8.43
N LYS A 64 -16.03 -8.75 -8.25
CA LYS A 64 -17.01 -9.79 -8.55
C LYS A 64 -17.89 -9.35 -9.71
N ASN A 65 -17.94 -10.19 -10.74
CA ASN A 65 -18.81 -9.93 -11.89
C ASN A 65 -20.23 -10.45 -11.60
N THR A 66 -21.12 -9.56 -11.27
CA THR A 66 -22.53 -9.90 -11.01
C THR A 66 -23.42 -9.73 -12.24
N THR A 67 -22.84 -9.38 -13.39
CA THR A 67 -23.57 -9.20 -14.64
C THR A 67 -23.65 -10.53 -15.40
N ASP A 68 -24.49 -10.57 -16.44
CA ASP A 68 -24.63 -11.73 -17.33
C ASP A 68 -23.65 -11.70 -18.50
N LYS A 69 -22.68 -10.80 -18.49
CA LYS A 69 -21.65 -10.66 -19.51
C LYS A 69 -20.27 -10.69 -18.87
N ASP A 70 -19.28 -11.20 -19.62
CA ASP A 70 -17.90 -11.16 -19.17
C ASP A 70 -17.39 -9.73 -19.09
N ILE A 71 -16.60 -9.46 -18.06
CA ILE A 71 -15.85 -8.21 -17.96
C ILE A 71 -14.50 -8.45 -18.65
N GLU A 72 -14.25 -7.72 -19.74
CA GLU A 72 -12.99 -7.84 -20.48
C GLU A 72 -12.62 -6.50 -21.13
N GLY A 73 -11.36 -6.35 -21.49
CA GLY A 73 -10.87 -5.14 -22.14
C GLY A 73 -10.87 -3.91 -21.24
N LYS A 74 -10.77 -4.11 -19.95
CA LYS A 74 -10.80 -3.01 -18.97
C LYS A 74 -9.53 -2.97 -18.12
N TYR A 75 -9.32 -1.85 -17.46
CA TYR A 75 -8.16 -1.63 -16.61
C TYR A 75 -8.60 -1.09 -15.25
N ILE A 76 -7.91 -1.53 -14.21
CA ILE A 76 -8.06 -0.94 -12.89
C ILE A 76 -7.12 0.25 -12.82
N LYS A 77 -7.66 1.43 -12.54
CA LYS A 77 -6.89 2.65 -12.36
C LYS A 77 -6.79 2.96 -10.87
N LEU A 78 -5.58 2.98 -10.37
CA LEU A 78 -5.31 3.32 -8.97
C LEU A 78 -4.61 4.67 -8.92
N GLU A 79 -5.25 5.66 -8.30
CA GLU A 79 -4.67 6.97 -8.08
C GLU A 79 -4.33 7.12 -6.61
N CYS A 80 -3.08 7.45 -6.31
CA CYS A 80 -2.59 7.60 -4.94
C CYS A 80 -2.39 9.08 -4.61
N TYR A 81 -2.96 9.51 -3.48
CA TYR A 81 -2.94 10.89 -3.04
C TYR A 81 -2.27 11.04 -1.68
N SER A 82 -1.61 12.17 -1.48
CA SER A 82 -1.01 12.52 -0.20
C SER A 82 -2.05 13.10 0.75
N LYS A 83 -1.63 13.42 1.97
CA LYS A 83 -2.46 14.06 3.00
C LYS A 83 -3.10 15.36 2.53
N HIS A 84 -2.45 16.07 1.62
CA HIS A 84 -2.95 17.36 1.09
C HIS A 84 -3.68 17.21 -0.24
N ASP A 85 -4.18 16.01 -0.55
CA ASP A 85 -4.88 15.68 -1.79
C ASP A 85 -4.05 15.93 -3.05
N THR A 86 -2.74 15.80 -2.93
CA THR A 86 -1.82 15.89 -4.07
C THR A 86 -1.68 14.52 -4.70
N LEU A 87 -1.91 14.44 -6.02
CA LEU A 87 -1.71 13.18 -6.74
C LEU A 87 -0.24 12.80 -6.75
N MET A 88 0.08 11.68 -6.14
CA MET A 88 1.45 11.17 -6.05
C MET A 88 1.80 10.30 -7.25
N GLY A 89 0.84 9.59 -7.80
CA GLY A 89 1.03 8.74 -8.95
C GLY A 89 -0.19 7.92 -9.30
N THR A 90 -0.16 7.32 -10.47
CA THR A 90 -1.26 6.51 -11.00
C THR A 90 -0.72 5.18 -11.49
N LYS A 91 -1.41 4.08 -11.16
CA LYS A 91 -1.09 2.74 -11.64
C LYS A 91 -2.27 2.18 -12.41
N TYR A 92 -1.98 1.37 -13.41
CA TYR A 92 -2.98 0.67 -14.21
C TYR A 92 -2.70 -0.82 -14.20
N ILE A 93 -3.74 -1.62 -14.04
CA ILE A 93 -3.64 -3.08 -14.15
C ILE A 93 -4.70 -3.54 -15.14
N GLN A 94 -4.29 -4.36 -16.09
CA GLN A 94 -5.21 -4.93 -17.06
C GLN A 94 -6.07 -6.03 -16.42
N ILE A 95 -7.37 -5.95 -16.66
CA ILE A 95 -8.30 -7.02 -16.31
C ILE A 95 -8.41 -7.90 -17.55
N ASN A 96 -7.87 -9.13 -17.48
CA ASN A 96 -7.90 -10.03 -18.64
C ASN A 96 -9.32 -10.45 -18.96
N GLN A 97 -9.97 -11.12 -18.03
CA GLN A 97 -11.36 -11.51 -18.19
C GLN A 97 -11.92 -11.94 -16.85
N ILE A 98 -13.12 -11.51 -16.54
CA ILE A 98 -13.87 -11.98 -15.37
C ILE A 98 -15.20 -12.50 -15.90
N GLY A 99 -15.39 -13.81 -15.83
CA GLY A 99 -16.61 -14.45 -16.29
C GLY A 99 -17.80 -14.16 -15.40
N GLU A 100 -18.97 -14.53 -15.86
CA GLU A 100 -20.23 -14.38 -15.12
C GLU A 100 -20.12 -15.07 -13.75
N ASN A 101 -20.48 -14.34 -12.68
CA ASN A 101 -20.40 -14.80 -11.29
C ASN A 101 -18.99 -15.16 -10.82
N GLU A 102 -17.97 -14.82 -11.59
CA GLU A 102 -16.58 -15.05 -11.23
C GLU A 102 -16.05 -13.90 -10.38
N GLU A 103 -15.13 -14.23 -9.49
CA GLU A 103 -14.51 -13.27 -8.61
C GLU A 103 -13.00 -13.35 -8.79
N LYS A 104 -12.33 -12.20 -8.94
CA LYS A 104 -10.88 -12.14 -9.08
C LYS A 104 -10.28 -11.12 -8.14
N GLU A 105 -9.08 -11.44 -7.65
CA GLU A 105 -8.31 -10.57 -6.81
C GLU A 105 -7.10 -10.03 -7.59
N PHE A 106 -6.80 -8.76 -7.35
CA PHE A 106 -5.64 -8.09 -7.94
C PHE A 106 -4.84 -7.44 -6.84
N GLU A 107 -3.52 -7.55 -6.95
CA GLU A 107 -2.60 -6.90 -6.03
C GLU A 107 -1.78 -5.88 -6.82
N ILE A 108 -1.80 -4.62 -6.37
CA ILE A 108 -1.10 -3.53 -7.03
C ILE A 108 -0.09 -2.95 -6.05
N GLU A 109 1.19 -3.10 -6.37
CA GLU A 109 2.26 -2.50 -5.57
C GLU A 109 2.59 -1.12 -6.09
N PHE A 110 2.85 -0.18 -5.19
CA PHE A 110 3.26 1.16 -5.56
C PHE A 110 4.37 1.65 -4.64
N LYS A 111 5.20 2.55 -5.17
CA LYS A 111 6.35 3.11 -4.45
C LYS A 111 6.25 4.62 -4.40
N TYR A 112 5.20 5.11 -3.77
CA TYR A 112 4.99 6.54 -3.56
C TYR A 112 5.11 6.85 -2.08
N ASN A 113 5.71 8.00 -1.76
CA ASN A 113 5.90 8.43 -0.39
C ASN A 113 4.64 9.06 0.19
N GLU A 114 4.37 8.78 1.46
CA GLU A 114 3.32 9.47 2.23
C GLU A 114 1.93 9.41 1.58
N VAL A 115 1.55 8.25 1.03
CA VAL A 115 0.20 8.04 0.50
C VAL A 115 -0.78 7.92 1.67
N GLU A 116 -1.82 8.74 1.66
CA GLU A 116 -2.87 8.73 2.68
C GLU A 116 -4.22 8.28 2.14
N LYS A 117 -4.43 8.36 0.82
CA LYS A 117 -5.70 8.04 0.20
C LYS A 117 -5.47 7.45 -1.18
N ALA A 118 -6.34 6.54 -1.59
CA ALA A 118 -6.33 5.99 -2.93
C ALA A 118 -7.74 6.04 -3.53
N ILE A 119 -7.82 6.31 -4.83
CA ILE A 119 -9.07 6.27 -5.58
C ILE A 119 -8.93 5.19 -6.63
N ILE A 120 -9.89 4.28 -6.66
CA ILE A 120 -9.91 3.14 -7.59
C ILE A 120 -11.08 3.31 -8.55
N THR A 121 -10.77 3.27 -9.85
CA THR A 121 -11.76 3.33 -10.92
C THR A 121 -11.50 2.22 -11.92
N ILE A 122 -12.51 1.91 -12.73
CA ILE A 122 -12.37 1.00 -13.86
C ILE A 122 -12.48 1.83 -15.12
N VAL A 123 -11.50 1.70 -16.01
CA VAL A 123 -11.44 2.45 -17.25
C VAL A 123 -11.32 1.50 -18.44
N ASP A 124 -11.77 1.96 -19.61
CA ASP A 124 -11.75 1.14 -20.84
C ASP A 124 -10.42 1.20 -21.56
N GLU A 125 -9.64 2.25 -21.32
CA GLU A 125 -8.37 2.46 -22.00
C GLU A 125 -7.30 2.93 -21.02
N MET A 126 -6.09 2.44 -21.23
CA MET A 126 -4.91 2.93 -20.53
C MET A 126 -4.32 4.08 -21.34
N PRO A 127 -4.00 5.22 -20.70
CA PRO A 127 -3.36 6.32 -21.40
C PRO A 127 -2.07 5.86 -22.06
N SER A 128 -1.85 6.27 -23.31
CA SER A 128 -0.59 5.98 -23.97
C SER A 128 0.51 6.80 -23.31
N SER A 129 1.59 6.12 -22.89
CA SER A 129 2.75 6.79 -22.35
C SER A 129 3.54 7.42 -23.52
N ASN A 130 3.48 8.70 -23.62
CA ASN A 130 4.31 9.41 -24.57
C ASN A 130 5.58 9.89 -23.91
#